data_d060d240e978d5af89d4f1ca6e163df9
#
_entry.id   d060d240e978d5af89d4f1ca6e163df9
#
_cell.length_a   1.000
_cell.length_b   1.000
_cell.length_c   1.000
_cell.angle_alpha   90.00
_cell.angle_beta   90.00
_cell.angle_gamma   90.00
#
_symmetry.space_group_name_H-M   'P 1'
#
loop_
_entity.id
_entity.type
_entity.pdbx_description
1 polymer ?
#
loop_
_entity_poly.entity_id
_entity_poly.type
_entity_poly.pdbx_seq_one_letter_code
_entity_poly.pdbx_strand_id
1 'polypeptide(L)'
;MHVLFVCSGNVCRSPIAERLTHAYAHAHDLPHLTAESAGVRALVGFPIEPVAARVIEGLGASADGFRARRLLPEMIKRADLVLAMTEQIRDRSMELLLGTSHCTFTLREARRIATDTGARTVAELAVARREYGDIDDANISDPVGLGEAAFTQVGDRIAAELMPLLDALDLGSGTKREPEPEAEAEPLPEAGPDPEPPPSPVIHLPLSPRPLIAARAASSILDYPVSWSR
;
A
#
# COMPACT_ATOMS: atom_id res chain seq x y z
N MET A 1 8.76 2.70 17.21
CA MET A 1 8.21 3.48 16.06
C MET A 1 7.66 2.51 15.03
N HIS A 2 6.45 2.74 14.54
CA HIS A 2 5.82 1.97 13.46
C HIS A 2 5.71 2.83 12.19
N VAL A 3 6.38 2.41 11.10
CA VAL A 3 6.43 3.15 9.83
C VAL A 3 5.57 2.45 8.78
N LEU A 4 4.68 3.20 8.14
CA LEU A 4 3.86 2.74 7.03
C LEU A 4 4.34 3.34 5.70
N PHE A 5 4.81 2.50 4.79
CA PHE A 5 5.20 2.91 3.44
C PHE A 5 4.05 2.75 2.45
N VAL A 6 3.79 3.79 1.65
CA VAL A 6 2.66 3.78 0.71
C VAL A 6 3.11 4.07 -0.72
N CYS A 7 2.70 3.20 -1.66
CA CYS A 7 2.86 3.42 -3.09
C CYS A 7 1.53 3.16 -3.85
N SER A 8 1.58 3.02 -5.16
CA SER A 8 0.38 2.71 -5.95
C SER A 8 -0.02 1.24 -5.79
N GLY A 9 0.77 0.31 -6.36
CA GLY A 9 0.43 -1.12 -6.50
C GLY A 9 0.81 -1.99 -5.30
N ASN A 10 1.68 -1.53 -4.40
CA ASN A 10 2.27 -2.29 -3.29
C ASN A 10 3.01 -3.56 -3.75
N VAL A 11 3.69 -3.50 -4.89
CA VAL A 11 4.49 -4.63 -5.42
C VAL A 11 5.94 -4.25 -5.73
N CYS A 12 6.31 -2.95 -5.60
CA CYS A 12 7.68 -2.49 -5.91
C CYS A 12 8.17 -1.50 -4.85
N ARG A 13 7.92 -0.20 -4.98
CA ARG A 13 8.52 0.90 -4.18
C ARG A 13 8.30 0.75 -2.67
N SER A 14 7.07 0.65 -2.21
CA SER A 14 6.78 0.54 -0.77
C SER A 14 7.25 -0.78 -0.15
N PRO A 15 7.22 -1.96 -0.85
CA PRO A 15 7.86 -3.17 -0.34
C PRO A 15 9.38 -3.05 -0.22
N ILE A 16 10.07 -2.37 -1.16
CA ILE A 16 11.52 -2.12 -1.04
C ILE A 16 11.81 -1.37 0.27
N ALA A 17 11.10 -0.26 0.51
CA ALA A 17 11.30 0.53 1.72
C ALA A 17 10.98 -0.26 3.01
N GLU A 18 9.89 -1.03 3.04
CA GLU A 18 9.53 -1.90 4.16
C GLU A 18 10.64 -2.90 4.47
N ARG A 19 11.13 -3.62 3.45
CA ARG A 19 12.15 -4.67 3.62
C ARG A 19 13.50 -4.10 4.04
N LEU A 20 13.89 -2.96 3.50
CA LEU A 20 15.09 -2.24 3.93
C LEU A 20 14.98 -1.76 5.38
N THR A 21 13.81 -1.28 5.81
CA THR A 21 13.60 -0.88 7.20
C THR A 21 13.70 -2.08 8.15
N HIS A 22 13.18 -3.26 7.78
CA HIS A 22 13.35 -4.48 8.57
C HIS A 22 14.82 -4.89 8.67
N ALA A 23 15.57 -4.85 7.56
CA ALA A 23 17.00 -5.15 7.55
C ALA A 23 17.78 -4.15 8.42
N TYR A 24 17.47 -2.86 8.33
CA TYR A 24 18.05 -1.81 9.16
C TYR A 24 17.77 -2.05 10.64
N ALA A 25 16.52 -2.30 11.01
CA ALA A 25 16.13 -2.58 12.40
C ALA A 25 16.87 -3.77 12.99
N HIS A 26 17.03 -4.84 12.20
CA HIS A 26 17.79 -6.02 12.60
C HIS A 26 19.30 -5.71 12.76
N ALA A 27 19.89 -4.98 11.80
CA ALA A 27 21.32 -4.66 11.81
C ALA A 27 21.72 -3.72 12.97
N HIS A 28 20.80 -2.88 13.42
CA HIS A 28 21.02 -1.89 14.49
C HIS A 28 20.42 -2.30 15.84
N ASP A 29 19.90 -3.53 15.97
CA ASP A 29 19.27 -4.06 17.19
C ASP A 29 18.14 -3.13 17.71
N LEU A 30 17.23 -2.74 16.82
CA LEU A 30 16.10 -1.85 17.09
C LEU A 30 14.77 -2.61 17.10
N PRO A 31 14.45 -3.41 18.13
CA PRO A 31 13.26 -4.28 18.17
C PRO A 31 11.93 -3.49 18.16
N HIS A 32 11.98 -2.20 18.51
CA HIS A 32 10.82 -1.31 18.52
C HIS A 32 10.59 -0.57 17.20
N LEU A 33 11.51 -0.68 16.23
CA LEU A 33 11.30 -0.18 14.89
C LEU A 33 10.61 -1.27 14.07
N THR A 34 9.36 -1.00 13.69
CA THR A 34 8.56 -1.89 12.84
C THR A 34 8.13 -1.17 11.57
N ALA A 35 7.99 -1.92 10.50
CA ALA A 35 7.56 -1.36 9.21
C ALA A 35 6.49 -2.23 8.57
N GLU A 36 5.60 -1.58 7.84
CA GLU A 36 4.66 -2.23 6.94
C GLU A 36 4.47 -1.41 5.67
N SER A 37 3.88 -2.00 4.64
CA SER A 37 3.57 -1.25 3.42
C SER A 37 2.19 -1.57 2.88
N ALA A 38 1.63 -0.63 2.10
CA ALA A 38 0.34 -0.75 1.45
C ALA A 38 0.29 0.02 0.13
N GLY A 39 -0.75 -0.20 -0.65
CA GLY A 39 -0.97 0.51 -1.91
C GLY A 39 -2.35 1.15 -2.00
N VAL A 40 -2.41 2.38 -2.51
CA VAL A 40 -3.69 3.07 -2.76
C VAL A 40 -4.51 2.39 -3.86
N ARG A 41 -3.85 1.67 -4.77
CA ARG A 41 -4.42 0.82 -5.84
C ARG A 41 -3.71 -0.53 -5.86
N ALA A 42 -3.58 -1.17 -4.70
CA ALA A 42 -2.81 -2.39 -4.52
C ALA A 42 -3.26 -3.53 -5.43
N LEU A 43 -2.28 -4.29 -5.90
CA LEU A 43 -2.46 -5.60 -6.52
C LEU A 43 -2.56 -6.66 -5.40
N VAL A 44 -3.70 -6.67 -4.70
CA VAL A 44 -3.89 -7.44 -3.46
C VAL A 44 -3.57 -8.92 -3.65
N GLY A 45 -2.76 -9.48 -2.74
CA GLY A 45 -2.34 -10.87 -2.76
C GLY A 45 -1.14 -11.19 -3.67
N PHE A 46 -0.74 -10.27 -4.55
CA PHE A 46 0.42 -10.48 -5.41
C PHE A 46 1.72 -10.42 -4.60
N PRO A 47 2.75 -11.19 -5.00
CA PRO A 47 4.09 -11.06 -4.44
C PRO A 47 4.74 -9.74 -4.88
N ILE A 48 5.94 -9.48 -4.37
CA ILE A 48 6.81 -8.42 -4.90
C ILE A 48 7.10 -8.72 -6.39
N GLU A 49 7.13 -7.68 -7.19
CA GLU A 49 7.51 -7.78 -8.61
C GLU A 49 8.92 -8.42 -8.72
N PRO A 50 9.13 -9.41 -9.60
CA PRO A 50 10.37 -10.20 -9.59
C PRO A 50 11.66 -9.40 -9.71
N VAL A 51 11.67 -8.30 -10.47
CA VAL A 51 12.86 -7.43 -10.58
C VAL A 51 13.06 -6.66 -9.28
N ALA A 52 11.97 -6.15 -8.68
CA ALA A 52 12.05 -5.48 -7.38
C ALA A 52 12.52 -6.44 -6.26
N ALA A 53 12.14 -7.71 -6.31
CA ALA A 53 12.63 -8.72 -5.38
C ALA A 53 14.15 -8.89 -5.47
N ARG A 54 14.71 -9.01 -6.70
CA ARG A 54 16.16 -9.06 -6.90
C ARG A 54 16.87 -7.80 -6.41
N VAL A 55 16.25 -6.63 -6.58
CA VAL A 55 16.81 -5.37 -6.06
C VAL A 55 16.85 -5.38 -4.54
N ILE A 56 15.79 -5.84 -3.87
CA ILE A 56 15.76 -5.99 -2.40
C ILE A 56 16.87 -6.92 -1.92
N GLU A 57 17.04 -8.06 -2.57
CA GLU A 57 18.11 -9.04 -2.26
C GLU A 57 19.50 -8.45 -2.48
N GLY A 58 19.68 -7.73 -3.60
CA GLY A 58 20.94 -7.02 -3.90
C GLY A 58 21.29 -5.93 -2.89
N LEU A 59 20.27 -5.33 -2.23
CA LEU A 59 20.44 -4.36 -1.15
C LEU A 59 20.55 -5.00 0.25
N GLY A 60 20.63 -6.35 0.33
CA GLY A 60 20.85 -7.07 1.58
C GLY A 60 19.59 -7.33 2.42
N ALA A 61 18.40 -7.20 1.84
CA ALA A 61 17.13 -7.51 2.52
C ALA A 61 16.44 -8.73 1.89
N SER A 62 15.43 -9.31 2.57
CA SER A 62 14.65 -10.45 2.05
C SER A 62 13.33 -10.00 1.44
N ALA A 63 13.00 -10.53 0.27
CA ALA A 63 11.72 -10.34 -0.40
C ALA A 63 10.65 -11.39 -0.01
N ASP A 64 11.02 -12.40 0.80
CA ASP A 64 10.20 -13.56 1.10
C ASP A 64 8.90 -13.23 1.87
N GLY A 65 7.89 -14.07 1.64
CA GLY A 65 6.65 -14.05 2.42
C GLY A 65 5.75 -12.82 2.22
N PHE A 66 6.13 -11.89 1.33
CA PHE A 66 5.37 -10.67 1.08
C PHE A 66 4.08 -10.95 0.30
N ARG A 67 3.03 -10.21 0.66
CA ARG A 67 1.78 -10.11 -0.12
C ARG A 67 1.29 -8.68 -0.14
N ALA A 68 1.04 -8.18 -1.34
CA ALA A 68 0.52 -6.84 -1.55
C ALA A 68 -0.85 -6.66 -0.90
N ARG A 69 -1.06 -5.52 -0.25
CA ARG A 69 -2.30 -5.19 0.46
C ARG A 69 -2.74 -3.75 0.20
N ARG A 70 -4.05 -3.55 0.24
CA ARG A 70 -4.66 -2.23 0.06
C ARG A 70 -4.43 -1.37 1.29
N LEU A 71 -4.19 -0.09 1.07
CA LEU A 71 -4.16 0.90 2.14
C LEU A 71 -5.55 1.03 2.77
N LEU A 72 -5.61 0.90 4.08
CA LEU A 72 -6.81 1.06 4.90
C LEU A 72 -6.60 2.16 5.95
N PRO A 73 -7.67 2.88 6.36
CA PRO A 73 -7.57 3.92 7.39
C PRO A 73 -6.94 3.42 8.69
N GLU A 74 -7.22 2.20 9.11
CA GLU A 74 -6.68 1.58 10.32
C GLU A 74 -5.15 1.43 10.29
N MET A 75 -4.59 1.22 9.08
CA MET A 75 -3.12 1.18 8.92
C MET A 75 -2.50 2.55 9.15
N ILE A 76 -3.13 3.60 8.61
CA ILE A 76 -2.69 4.98 8.82
C ILE A 76 -2.83 5.36 10.29
N LYS A 77 -3.95 5.00 10.93
CA LYS A 77 -4.24 5.33 12.35
C LYS A 77 -3.20 4.75 13.31
N ARG A 78 -2.71 3.52 13.05
CA ARG A 78 -1.71 2.87 13.93
C ARG A 78 -0.27 3.25 13.64
N ALA A 79 0.01 3.85 12.47
CA ALA A 79 1.35 4.26 12.10
C ALA A 79 1.78 5.52 12.87
N ASP A 80 3.01 5.52 13.38
CA ASP A 80 3.64 6.72 13.92
C ASP A 80 4.09 7.66 12.80
N LEU A 81 4.52 7.09 11.66
CA LEU A 81 4.99 7.81 10.48
C LEU A 81 4.49 7.12 9.22
N VAL A 82 3.87 7.89 8.32
CA VAL A 82 3.43 7.44 6.99
C VAL A 82 4.32 8.07 5.92
N LEU A 83 4.97 7.23 5.11
CA LEU A 83 5.91 7.65 4.07
C LEU A 83 5.39 7.24 2.68
N ALA A 84 4.87 8.19 1.95
CA ALA A 84 4.38 8.01 0.59
C ALA A 84 5.52 8.12 -0.44
N MET A 85 5.42 7.38 -1.54
CA MET A 85 6.41 7.43 -2.61
C MET A 85 6.25 8.64 -3.52
N THR A 86 5.09 9.29 -3.51
CA THR A 86 4.83 10.53 -4.26
C THR A 86 3.88 11.43 -3.49
N GLU A 87 3.86 12.72 -3.84
CA GLU A 87 2.91 13.70 -3.30
C GLU A 87 1.46 13.28 -3.55
N GLN A 88 1.14 12.83 -4.76
CA GLN A 88 -0.21 12.34 -5.07
C GLN A 88 -0.64 11.17 -4.16
N ILE A 89 0.28 10.27 -3.82
CA ILE A 89 0.01 9.15 -2.91
C ILE A 89 -0.12 9.64 -1.47
N ARG A 90 0.71 10.62 -1.05
CA ARG A 90 0.61 11.29 0.25
C ARG A 90 -0.78 11.91 0.42
N ASP A 91 -1.20 12.73 -0.54
CA ASP A 91 -2.46 13.44 -0.51
C ASP A 91 -3.63 12.45 -0.47
N ARG A 92 -3.55 11.38 -1.27
CA ARG A 92 -4.55 10.31 -1.26
C ARG A 92 -4.61 9.56 0.06
N SER A 93 -3.49 9.39 0.74
CA SER A 93 -3.45 8.78 2.08
C SER A 93 -4.10 9.67 3.13
N MET A 94 -3.87 10.99 3.06
CA MET A 94 -4.52 11.98 3.94
C MET A 94 -6.03 12.11 3.70
N GLU A 95 -6.49 11.91 2.46
CA GLU A 95 -7.93 11.85 2.14
C GLU A 95 -8.63 10.65 2.78
N LEU A 96 -7.94 9.50 2.91
CA LEU A 96 -8.50 8.31 3.52
C LEU A 96 -8.71 8.45 5.03
N LEU A 97 -7.87 9.22 5.70
CA LEU A 97 -7.98 9.52 7.12
C LEU A 97 -7.59 10.97 7.37
N LEU A 98 -8.59 11.82 7.61
CA LEU A 98 -8.37 13.24 7.86
C LEU A 98 -7.60 13.47 9.17
N GLY A 99 -6.85 14.56 9.23
CA GLY A 99 -6.09 14.95 10.42
C GLY A 99 -4.72 14.31 10.54
N THR A 100 -4.28 13.50 9.57
CA THR A 100 -2.98 12.78 9.59
C THR A 100 -1.83 13.53 8.91
N SER A 101 -2.03 14.79 8.55
CA SER A 101 -0.98 15.61 7.92
C SER A 101 0.27 15.78 8.78
N HIS A 102 0.13 15.67 10.10
CA HIS A 102 1.24 15.78 11.05
C HIS A 102 2.19 14.57 11.05
N CYS A 103 1.77 13.43 10.53
CA CYS A 103 2.57 12.19 10.46
C CYS A 103 2.70 11.61 9.04
N THR A 104 2.14 12.28 8.01
CA THR A 104 2.14 11.78 6.62
C THR A 104 2.98 12.68 5.73
N PHE A 105 4.06 12.13 5.17
CA PHE A 105 5.05 12.82 4.34
C PHE A 105 5.32 12.01 3.06
N THR A 106 5.97 12.62 2.06
CA THR A 106 6.73 11.79 1.11
C THR A 106 8.04 11.35 1.75
N LEU A 107 8.61 10.23 1.30
CA LEU A 107 9.91 9.75 1.81
C LEU A 107 10.99 10.82 1.68
N ARG A 108 11.05 11.48 0.52
CA ARG A 108 12.04 12.51 0.25
C ARG A 108 11.82 13.79 1.05
N GLU A 109 10.55 14.16 1.25
CA GLU A 109 10.17 15.28 2.10
C GLU A 109 10.65 15.06 3.54
N ALA A 110 10.30 13.93 4.13
CA ALA A 110 10.70 13.60 5.51
C ALA A 110 12.23 13.59 5.66
N ARG A 111 12.96 12.96 4.73
CA ARG A 111 14.42 12.89 4.75
C ARG A 111 15.05 14.30 4.69
N ARG A 112 14.61 15.15 3.74
CA ARG A 112 15.15 16.50 3.58
C ARG A 112 14.91 17.34 4.82
N ILE A 113 13.68 17.35 5.33
CA ILE A 113 13.35 18.09 6.55
C ILE A 113 14.23 17.60 7.71
N ALA A 114 14.31 16.27 7.94
CA ALA A 114 15.14 15.73 9.02
C ALA A 114 16.60 16.16 8.93
N THR A 115 17.21 16.05 7.73
CA THR A 115 18.63 16.33 7.56
C THR A 115 18.95 17.82 7.57
N ASP A 116 18.09 18.66 7.02
CA ASP A 116 18.37 20.09 6.87
C ASP A 116 18.01 20.90 8.11
N THR A 117 17.04 20.43 8.91
CA THR A 117 16.58 21.10 10.14
C THR A 117 17.08 20.47 11.42
N GLY A 118 17.59 19.23 11.34
CA GLY A 118 17.96 18.43 12.49
C GLY A 118 16.77 17.84 13.26
N ALA A 119 15.58 17.80 12.65
CA ALA A 119 14.39 17.19 13.26
C ALA A 119 14.61 15.68 13.49
N ARG A 120 14.39 15.23 14.73
CA ARG A 120 14.66 13.86 15.18
C ARG A 120 13.40 13.06 15.51
N THR A 121 12.25 13.72 15.59
CA THR A 121 10.96 13.11 15.90
C THR A 121 9.92 13.46 14.84
N VAL A 122 8.87 12.65 14.73
CA VAL A 122 7.76 12.92 13.78
C VAL A 122 7.07 14.26 14.11
N ALA A 123 6.97 14.61 15.38
CA ALA A 123 6.41 15.90 15.79
C ALA A 123 7.28 17.07 15.34
N GLU A 124 8.60 16.96 15.46
CA GLU A 124 9.54 17.98 14.97
C GLU A 124 9.51 18.09 13.44
N LEU A 125 9.41 16.95 12.70
CA LEU A 125 9.19 16.96 11.24
C LEU A 125 7.93 17.75 10.88
N ALA A 126 6.83 17.55 11.61
CA ALA A 126 5.58 18.25 11.34
C ALA A 126 5.65 19.75 11.61
N VAL A 127 6.40 20.17 12.63
CA VAL A 127 6.65 21.58 12.95
C VAL A 127 7.54 22.20 11.86
N ALA A 128 8.67 21.56 11.56
CA ALA A 128 9.64 22.05 10.59
C ALA A 128 9.05 22.17 9.17
N ARG A 129 8.19 21.25 8.76
CA ARG A 129 7.49 21.30 7.47
C ARG A 129 6.78 22.63 7.22
N ARG A 130 6.17 23.24 8.25
CA ARG A 130 5.40 24.48 8.09
C ARG A 130 6.25 25.67 7.64
N GLU A 131 7.53 25.61 7.98
CA GLU A 131 8.50 26.67 7.67
C GLU A 131 9.40 26.30 6.49
N TYR A 132 9.46 25.01 6.13
CA TYR A 132 10.41 24.49 5.14
C TYR A 132 10.01 24.83 3.68
N GLY A 133 8.71 25.00 3.42
CA GLY A 133 8.17 25.26 2.08
C GLY A 133 8.07 24.00 1.20
N ASP A 134 7.77 24.23 -0.08
CA ASP A 134 7.66 23.17 -1.07
C ASP A 134 9.03 22.56 -1.39
N ILE A 135 9.05 21.24 -1.57
CA ILE A 135 10.25 20.48 -1.88
C ILE A 135 10.24 20.08 -3.34
N ASP A 136 11.17 20.63 -4.10
CA ASP A 136 11.38 20.20 -5.48
C ASP A 136 11.73 18.71 -5.53
N ASP A 137 11.13 18.00 -6.50
CA ASP A 137 11.39 16.58 -6.75
C ASP A 137 11.09 15.69 -5.51
N ALA A 138 9.96 15.92 -4.83
CA ALA A 138 9.54 15.12 -3.68
C ALA A 138 9.11 13.68 -4.04
N ASN A 139 9.13 13.31 -5.33
CA ASN A 139 8.56 12.07 -5.84
C ASN A 139 9.62 11.00 -6.14
N ILE A 140 9.29 9.74 -5.85
CA ILE A 140 10.02 8.56 -6.32
C ILE A 140 9.23 7.94 -7.47
N SER A 141 9.79 8.01 -8.68
CA SER A 141 9.15 7.56 -9.91
C SER A 141 8.75 6.08 -9.86
N ASP A 142 7.72 5.69 -10.62
CA ASP A 142 7.31 4.30 -10.74
C ASP A 142 8.15 3.60 -11.82
N PRO A 143 8.89 2.52 -11.50
CA PRO A 143 9.72 1.83 -12.47
C PRO A 143 8.94 0.85 -13.37
N VAL A 144 7.66 0.60 -13.08
CA VAL A 144 6.85 -0.36 -13.83
C VAL A 144 6.74 0.04 -15.31
N GLY A 145 7.15 -0.89 -16.19
CA GLY A 145 7.16 -0.66 -17.64
C GLY A 145 8.43 0.01 -18.19
N LEU A 146 9.41 0.38 -17.35
CA LEU A 146 10.63 1.08 -17.76
C LEU A 146 11.88 0.18 -17.87
N GLY A 147 11.73 -1.14 -17.66
CA GLY A 147 12.83 -2.10 -17.70
C GLY A 147 13.64 -2.24 -16.40
N GLU A 148 14.53 -3.23 -16.34
CA GLU A 148 15.22 -3.66 -15.12
C GLU A 148 16.10 -2.56 -14.50
N ALA A 149 16.81 -1.79 -15.33
CA ALA A 149 17.66 -0.70 -14.88
C ALA A 149 16.88 0.35 -14.07
N ALA A 150 15.63 0.63 -14.43
CA ALA A 150 14.79 1.57 -13.69
C ALA A 150 14.43 1.06 -12.28
N PHE A 151 14.24 -0.25 -12.12
CA PHE A 151 14.00 -0.85 -10.80
C PHE A 151 15.23 -0.72 -9.90
N THR A 152 16.43 -0.98 -10.44
CA THR A 152 17.68 -0.78 -9.70
C THR A 152 17.82 0.68 -9.27
N GLN A 153 17.65 1.63 -10.18
CA GLN A 153 17.73 3.06 -9.86
C GLN A 153 16.73 3.49 -8.79
N VAL A 154 15.51 2.96 -8.84
CA VAL A 154 14.47 3.25 -7.84
C VAL A 154 14.82 2.61 -6.48
N GLY A 155 15.34 1.39 -6.47
CA GLY A 155 15.83 0.76 -5.24
C GLY A 155 16.96 1.54 -4.58
N ASP A 156 17.97 1.91 -5.36
CA ASP A 156 19.09 2.74 -4.90
C ASP A 156 18.62 4.10 -4.39
N ARG A 157 17.67 4.72 -5.08
CA ARG A 157 17.06 5.98 -4.65
C ARG A 157 16.32 5.83 -3.34
N ILE A 158 15.51 4.78 -3.17
CA ILE A 158 14.80 4.51 -1.92
C ILE A 158 15.80 4.31 -0.78
N ALA A 159 16.85 3.53 -0.98
CA ALA A 159 17.89 3.32 0.01
C ALA A 159 18.60 4.63 0.39
N ALA A 160 18.96 5.45 -0.61
CA ALA A 160 19.63 6.74 -0.41
C ALA A 160 18.78 7.78 0.33
N GLU A 161 17.45 7.71 0.23
CA GLU A 161 16.54 8.59 0.97
C GLU A 161 16.19 8.01 2.34
N LEU A 162 16.03 6.68 2.43
CA LEU A 162 15.54 6.00 3.65
C LEU A 162 16.61 5.90 4.72
N MET A 163 17.83 5.47 4.39
CA MET A 163 18.89 5.25 5.39
C MET A 163 19.20 6.52 6.17
N PRO A 164 19.48 7.70 5.53
CA PRO A 164 19.72 8.93 6.28
C PRO A 164 18.52 9.41 7.09
N LEU A 165 17.30 9.11 6.67
CA LEU A 165 16.11 9.44 7.46
C LEU A 165 16.06 8.61 8.74
N LEU A 166 16.29 7.29 8.64
CA LEU A 166 16.31 6.39 9.81
C LEU A 166 17.45 6.75 10.77
N ASP A 167 18.62 7.12 10.24
CA ASP A 167 19.76 7.59 11.06
C ASP A 167 19.47 8.91 11.79
N ALA A 168 18.70 9.81 11.16
CA ALA A 168 18.35 11.10 11.73
C ALA A 168 17.29 10.98 12.84
N LEU A 169 16.35 10.06 12.69
CA LEU A 169 15.24 9.92 13.64
C LEU A 169 15.67 9.21 14.93
N ASP A 170 15.14 9.67 16.06
CA ASP A 170 15.29 9.01 17.35
C ASP A 170 14.41 7.74 17.42
N LEU A 171 14.96 6.62 16.96
CA LEU A 171 14.28 5.33 16.86
C LEU A 171 14.26 4.55 18.18
N GLY A 172 15.05 4.99 19.19
CA GLY A 172 15.18 4.32 20.48
C GLY A 172 14.26 4.86 21.58
N SER A 173 13.78 6.09 21.44
CA SER A 173 12.92 6.76 22.44
C SER A 173 11.44 6.61 22.12
N GLY A 174 10.99 5.40 21.73
CA GLY A 174 9.57 5.14 21.58
C GLY A 174 8.81 5.54 22.83
N THR A 175 8.24 6.74 22.85
CA THR A 175 7.13 7.05 23.73
C THR A 175 6.09 5.97 23.51
N LYS A 176 5.99 5.02 24.47
CA LYS A 176 4.83 4.15 24.55
C LYS A 176 3.61 5.07 24.39
N ARG A 177 2.90 4.98 23.24
CA ARG A 177 1.49 5.28 23.30
C ARG A 177 0.94 4.33 24.34
N GLU A 178 0.58 4.83 25.50
CA GLU A 178 -0.33 4.10 26.37
C GLU A 178 -1.51 3.75 25.47
N PRO A 179 -1.93 2.48 25.42
CA PRO A 179 -3.17 2.15 24.74
C PRO A 179 -4.22 3.08 25.33
N GLU A 180 -4.85 3.92 24.51
CA GLU A 180 -6.08 4.59 24.92
C GLU A 180 -6.94 3.49 25.52
N PRO A 181 -7.50 3.68 26.74
CA PRO A 181 -8.37 2.67 27.34
C PRO A 181 -9.40 2.33 26.26
N GLU A 182 -9.42 1.05 25.86
CA GLU A 182 -10.47 0.54 24.98
C GLU A 182 -11.76 1.08 25.58
N ALA A 183 -12.43 1.98 24.85
CA ALA A 183 -13.75 2.41 25.24
C ALA A 183 -14.53 1.10 25.39
N GLU A 184 -14.91 0.78 26.63
CA GLU A 184 -15.70 -0.40 26.95
C GLU A 184 -16.80 -0.42 25.90
N ALA A 185 -16.74 -1.41 24.99
CA ALA A 185 -17.77 -1.61 24.02
C ALA A 185 -19.05 -1.80 24.81
N GLU A 186 -19.95 -0.83 24.77
CA GLU A 186 -21.28 -1.00 25.31
C GLU A 186 -21.81 -2.32 24.74
N PRO A 187 -22.30 -3.24 25.58
CA PRO A 187 -22.80 -4.50 25.10
C PRO A 187 -23.86 -4.22 24.04
N LEU A 188 -23.63 -4.72 22.83
CA LEU A 188 -24.61 -4.66 21.76
C LEU A 188 -25.94 -5.16 22.33
N PRO A 189 -27.08 -4.47 22.12
CA PRO A 189 -28.37 -4.95 22.54
C PRO A 189 -28.57 -6.36 21.98
N GLU A 190 -28.96 -7.29 22.84
CA GLU A 190 -29.23 -8.66 22.46
C GLU A 190 -30.13 -8.67 21.21
N ALA A 191 -29.66 -9.32 20.15
CA ALA A 191 -30.42 -9.50 18.94
C ALA A 191 -31.74 -10.16 19.31
N GLY A 192 -32.84 -9.41 19.14
CA GLY A 192 -34.18 -9.99 19.23
C GLY A 192 -34.30 -11.16 18.23
N PRO A 193 -35.27 -12.06 18.43
CA PRO A 193 -35.44 -13.23 17.57
C PRO A 193 -35.57 -12.81 16.12
N ASP A 194 -34.82 -13.48 15.25
CA ASP A 194 -34.80 -13.23 13.81
C ASP A 194 -36.22 -13.15 13.24
N PRO A 195 -36.55 -12.14 12.42
CA PRO A 195 -37.83 -12.10 11.74
C PRO A 195 -37.99 -13.33 10.86
N GLU A 196 -39.14 -13.98 10.94
CA GLU A 196 -39.46 -15.14 10.10
C GLU A 196 -39.25 -14.82 8.63
N PRO A 197 -38.61 -15.72 7.86
CA PRO A 197 -38.38 -15.52 6.45
C PRO A 197 -39.72 -15.33 5.71
N PRO A 198 -39.80 -14.38 4.75
CA PRO A 198 -41.02 -14.18 3.97
C PRO A 198 -41.39 -15.46 3.23
N PRO A 199 -42.71 -15.74 3.07
CA PRO A 199 -43.15 -16.96 2.36
C PRO A 199 -42.64 -16.93 0.93
N SER A 200 -42.12 -18.07 0.48
CA SER A 200 -41.61 -18.26 -0.87
C SER A 200 -42.66 -17.89 -1.92
N PRO A 201 -42.33 -17.11 -2.95
CA PRO A 201 -43.26 -16.78 -4.03
C PRO A 201 -43.68 -18.06 -4.76
N VAL A 202 -44.98 -18.34 -4.79
CA VAL A 202 -45.55 -19.38 -5.62
C VAL A 202 -45.48 -18.96 -7.07
N ILE A 203 -44.51 -19.52 -7.82
CA ILE A 203 -44.40 -19.27 -9.25
C ILE A 203 -45.44 -20.13 -9.96
N HIS A 204 -46.56 -19.52 -10.36
CA HIS A 204 -47.47 -20.11 -11.33
C HIS A 204 -46.85 -20.06 -12.73
N LEU A 205 -46.33 -21.20 -13.18
CA LEU A 205 -45.92 -21.36 -14.59
C LEU A 205 -47.18 -21.56 -15.44
N PRO A 206 -47.42 -20.73 -16.47
CA PRO A 206 -48.51 -21.02 -17.40
C PRO A 206 -48.08 -22.17 -18.30
N LEU A 207 -48.91 -23.23 -18.31
CA LEU A 207 -48.86 -24.31 -19.29
C LEU A 207 -49.30 -23.76 -20.64
N SER A 208 -48.33 -23.50 -21.52
CA SER A 208 -48.63 -23.27 -22.95
C SER A 208 -48.11 -24.45 -23.77
N PRO A 209 -48.91 -24.97 -24.73
CA PRO A 209 -48.55 -26.11 -25.52
C PRO A 209 -47.51 -25.76 -26.61
N ARG A 210 -46.51 -26.60 -26.75
CA ARG A 210 -45.54 -26.56 -27.86
C ARG A 210 -46.17 -26.88 -29.21
N PRO A 211 -45.89 -26.16 -30.28
CA PRO A 211 -46.01 -26.74 -31.63
C PRO A 211 -44.67 -27.37 -32.05
N LEU A 212 -44.74 -28.61 -32.49
CA LEU A 212 -43.74 -29.29 -33.29
C LEU A 212 -43.61 -28.59 -34.64
N ILE A 213 -42.43 -28.13 -35.03
CA ILE A 213 -42.07 -27.90 -36.42
C ILE A 213 -40.67 -28.47 -36.69
N ALA A 214 -40.63 -29.22 -37.79
CA ALA A 214 -39.62 -30.11 -38.24
C ALA A 214 -38.29 -29.47 -38.67
N ALA A 215 -37.29 -30.36 -38.69
CA ALA A 215 -35.95 -30.18 -39.22
C ALA A 215 -35.87 -29.64 -40.67
N ARG A 216 -34.89 -28.79 -40.93
CA ARG A 216 -34.18 -28.77 -42.24
C ARG A 216 -32.72 -28.37 -41.99
N ALA A 217 -31.88 -29.28 -42.45
CA ALA A 217 -30.44 -29.10 -42.59
C ALA A 217 -30.14 -28.12 -43.76
N ALA A 218 -29.10 -27.33 -43.61
CA ALA A 218 -28.26 -26.88 -44.71
C ALA A 218 -26.89 -26.41 -44.21
N SER A 219 -25.90 -27.11 -44.71
CA SER A 219 -24.47 -26.79 -44.66
C SER A 219 -24.16 -25.43 -45.30
N SER A 220 -23.21 -24.70 -44.78
CA SER A 220 -22.19 -24.07 -45.64
C SER A 220 -21.00 -23.59 -44.78
N ILE A 221 -19.90 -24.15 -45.14
CA ILE A 221 -18.53 -23.80 -44.86
C ILE A 221 -18.25 -22.42 -45.47
N LEU A 222 -17.62 -21.51 -44.78
CA LEU A 222 -16.81 -20.46 -45.40
C LEU A 222 -15.61 -20.11 -44.50
N ASP A 223 -14.46 -20.44 -45.05
CA ASP A 223 -13.10 -20.11 -44.70
C ASP A 223 -12.90 -18.60 -44.44
N TYR A 224 -12.08 -18.26 -43.42
CA TYR A 224 -11.35 -17.01 -43.41
C TYR A 224 -9.85 -17.27 -43.28
N PRO A 225 -9.04 -16.74 -44.21
CA PRO A 225 -7.60 -16.93 -44.18
C PRO A 225 -6.92 -15.95 -43.22
N VAL A 226 -5.98 -16.51 -42.45
CA VAL A 226 -4.98 -15.77 -41.67
C VAL A 226 -3.91 -15.28 -42.64
N SER A 227 -3.64 -13.98 -42.70
CA SER A 227 -2.43 -13.44 -43.30
C SER A 227 -1.58 -12.71 -42.27
N TRP A 228 -0.44 -13.30 -41.98
CA TRP A 228 0.70 -12.63 -41.36
C TRP A 228 1.56 -12.03 -42.46
N SER A 229 1.90 -10.75 -42.36
CA SER A 229 3.04 -10.19 -43.12
C SER A 229 3.63 -9.00 -42.35
N ARG A 230 4.85 -9.22 -41.91
CA ARG A 230 6.06 -8.39 -41.73
C ARG A 230 5.98 -7.18 -40.82
#